data_ae86f1b4324172563bdd563ec8cd77b6
#
_entry.id   ae86f1b4324172563bdd563ec8cd77b6
#
_cell.length_a   1.000
_cell.length_b   1.000
_cell.length_c   1.000
_cell.angle_alpha   90.00
_cell.angle_beta   90.00
_cell.angle_gamma   90.00
#
_symmetry.space_group_name_H-M   'P 1'
#
loop_
_entity.id
_entity.type
_entity.pdbx_description
1 polymer ?
#
loop_
_entity_poly.entity_id
_entity_poly.type
_entity_poly.pdbx_seq_one_letter_code
_entity_poly.pdbx_strand_id
1 'polypeptide(L)'
;LLLSLSLPHGRDDLVLGKVFSRVGLLSGAVLAAMTVGAGLDVYPFGSLSIVRFLGFVAATIVFGAVWTNLGIAASLATGTKQRAVVLAFGLFFLFVMAWNGIAGTLRFGLNRIGLVDGALPTPVQFVFDLDPGTVFQRITAGFFDPSTAIDGPWYLGKWVALAVFLLWLVVPLALSYPRFTGSDLS
;
A
#
# COMPACT_ATOMS: atom_id res chain seq x y z
N LEU A 1 26.22 -2.01 -21.63
CA LEU A 1 24.88 -1.43 -21.84
C LEU A 1 24.30 -1.75 -23.23
N LEU A 2 25.14 -1.94 -24.27
CA LEU A 2 24.68 -2.27 -25.63
C LEU A 2 24.24 -3.74 -25.81
N LEU A 3 24.75 -4.66 -24.98
CA LEU A 3 24.42 -6.09 -25.05
C LEU A 3 23.01 -6.44 -24.51
N SER A 4 22.46 -5.63 -23.62
CA SER A 4 21.10 -5.83 -23.08
C SER A 4 20.00 -5.41 -24.05
N LEU A 5 20.31 -4.62 -25.10
CA LEU A 5 19.39 -4.18 -26.11
C LEU A 5 19.23 -5.16 -27.29
N SER A 6 20.06 -6.20 -27.36
CA SER A 6 20.03 -7.19 -28.45
C SER A 6 19.17 -8.43 -28.16
N LEU A 7 18.65 -8.56 -26.92
CA LEU A 7 17.70 -9.61 -26.57
C LEU A 7 16.27 -9.11 -26.85
N PRO A 8 15.40 -9.93 -27.47
CA PRO A 8 14.01 -9.59 -27.72
C PRO A 8 13.20 -9.61 -26.41
N HIS A 9 13.49 -8.67 -25.51
CA HIS A 9 12.72 -8.49 -24.28
C HIS A 9 11.54 -7.58 -24.57
N GLY A 10 10.34 -8.08 -24.32
CA GLY A 10 9.11 -7.30 -24.40
C GLY A 10 9.14 -6.15 -23.38
N ARG A 11 8.37 -5.09 -23.64
CA ARG A 11 8.19 -3.98 -22.70
C ARG A 11 7.67 -4.48 -21.34
N ASP A 12 6.87 -5.54 -21.36
CA ASP A 12 6.33 -6.20 -20.18
C ASP A 12 7.43 -6.78 -19.29
N ASP A 13 8.47 -7.40 -19.91
CA ASP A 13 9.61 -7.95 -19.19
C ASP A 13 10.40 -6.86 -18.46
N LEU A 14 10.51 -5.67 -19.05
CA LEU A 14 11.18 -4.53 -18.42
C LEU A 14 10.41 -4.01 -17.21
N VAL A 15 9.07 -3.90 -17.30
CA VAL A 15 8.23 -3.46 -16.18
C VAL A 15 8.24 -4.51 -15.07
N LEU A 16 8.03 -5.78 -15.41
CA LEU A 16 8.08 -6.88 -14.46
C LEU A 16 9.46 -6.99 -13.79
N GLY A 17 10.54 -6.94 -14.55
CA GLY A 17 11.90 -6.94 -14.02
C GLY A 17 12.15 -5.79 -13.04
N LYS A 18 11.63 -4.60 -13.32
CA LYS A 18 11.72 -3.43 -12.44
C LYS A 18 10.90 -3.60 -11.15
N VAL A 19 9.72 -4.21 -11.24
CA VAL A 19 8.90 -4.55 -10.08
C VAL A 19 9.61 -5.59 -9.22
N PHE A 20 10.01 -6.72 -9.81
CA PHE A 20 10.65 -7.82 -9.07
C PHE A 20 11.96 -7.40 -8.40
N SER A 21 12.81 -6.64 -9.07
CA SER A 21 14.08 -6.19 -8.48
C SER A 21 13.86 -5.27 -7.28
N ARG A 22 12.92 -4.33 -7.38
CA ARG A 22 12.64 -3.38 -6.29
C ARG A 22 11.91 -4.03 -5.12
N VAL A 23 10.90 -4.85 -5.41
CA VAL A 23 10.17 -5.60 -4.37
C VAL A 23 11.11 -6.61 -3.71
N GLY A 24 12.01 -7.25 -4.46
CA GLY A 24 13.01 -8.17 -3.91
C GLY A 24 13.97 -7.51 -2.92
N LEU A 25 14.51 -6.34 -3.27
CA LEU A 25 15.37 -5.56 -2.37
C LEU A 25 14.62 -5.12 -1.10
N LEU A 26 13.40 -4.63 -1.26
CA LEU A 26 12.55 -4.25 -0.13
C LEU A 26 12.22 -5.44 0.76
N SER A 27 11.89 -6.60 0.17
CA SER A 27 11.62 -7.83 0.91
C SER A 27 12.83 -8.27 1.73
N GLY A 28 14.03 -8.21 1.15
CA GLY A 28 15.27 -8.50 1.88
C GLY A 28 15.49 -7.57 3.07
N ALA A 29 15.26 -6.27 2.89
CA ALA A 29 15.40 -5.29 3.97
C ALA A 29 14.33 -5.50 5.08
N VAL A 30 13.08 -5.78 4.70
CA VAL A 30 12.00 -6.08 5.66
C VAL A 30 12.32 -7.36 6.44
N LEU A 31 12.72 -8.43 5.76
CA LEU A 31 13.10 -9.69 6.41
C LEU A 31 14.24 -9.49 7.41
N ALA A 32 15.30 -8.76 7.02
CA ALA A 32 16.41 -8.46 7.92
C ALA A 32 15.95 -7.67 9.16
N ALA A 33 15.18 -6.59 8.96
CA ALA A 33 14.67 -5.76 10.05
C ALA A 33 13.72 -6.54 10.98
N MET A 34 12.80 -7.34 10.42
CA MET A 34 11.86 -8.14 11.20
C MET A 34 12.54 -9.29 11.96
N THR A 35 13.59 -9.90 11.39
CA THR A 35 14.37 -10.93 12.10
C THR A 35 15.06 -10.33 13.33
N VAL A 36 15.66 -9.14 13.19
CA VAL A 36 16.27 -8.43 14.32
C VAL A 36 15.18 -8.06 15.35
N GLY A 37 14.05 -7.52 14.91
CA GLY A 37 12.92 -7.17 15.77
C GLY A 37 12.39 -8.37 16.56
N ALA A 38 12.22 -9.52 15.89
CA ALA A 38 11.78 -10.76 16.53
C ALA A 38 12.77 -11.22 17.62
N GLY A 39 14.08 -11.13 17.37
CA GLY A 39 15.10 -11.47 18.36
C GLY A 39 15.02 -10.55 19.60
N LEU A 40 14.77 -9.26 19.40
CA LEU A 40 14.61 -8.30 20.48
C LEU A 40 13.32 -8.52 21.28
N ASP A 41 12.24 -8.95 20.65
CA ASP A 41 10.95 -9.22 21.29
C ASP A 41 10.97 -10.52 22.10
N VAL A 42 11.55 -11.58 21.57
CA VAL A 42 11.62 -12.89 22.23
C VAL A 42 12.48 -12.83 23.52
N TYR A 43 13.53 -12.03 23.53
CA TYR A 43 14.42 -11.91 24.69
C TYR A 43 13.71 -11.42 25.97
N PRO A 44 12.92 -10.31 25.96
CA PRO A 44 12.24 -9.83 27.15
C PRO A 44 10.85 -10.44 27.39
N PHE A 45 10.12 -10.88 26.34
CA PHE A 45 8.70 -11.27 26.43
C PHE A 45 8.44 -12.77 26.28
N GLY A 46 9.44 -13.57 25.93
CA GLY A 46 9.47 -15.02 26.08
C GLY A 46 8.64 -15.87 25.10
N SER A 47 7.72 -15.29 24.31
CA SER A 47 6.94 -16.08 23.34
C SER A 47 6.55 -15.29 22.10
N LEU A 48 6.95 -15.81 20.92
CA LEU A 48 6.53 -15.32 19.62
C LEU A 48 5.66 -16.37 18.92
N SER A 49 4.46 -16.00 18.49
CA SER A 49 3.68 -16.85 17.60
C SER A 49 4.26 -16.81 16.18
N ILE A 50 5.02 -17.83 15.80
CA ILE A 50 5.71 -17.89 14.49
C ILE A 50 4.73 -17.67 13.33
N VAL A 51 3.54 -18.28 13.39
CA VAL A 51 2.55 -18.16 12.30
C VAL A 51 2.07 -16.70 12.14
N ARG A 52 1.74 -16.04 13.26
CA ARG A 52 1.31 -14.62 13.22
C ARG A 52 2.44 -13.71 12.78
N PHE A 53 3.63 -13.95 13.27
CA PHE A 53 4.82 -13.20 12.89
C PHE A 53 5.10 -13.32 11.39
N LEU A 54 5.12 -14.52 10.82
CA LEU A 54 5.32 -14.72 9.39
C LEU A 54 4.21 -14.10 8.56
N GLY A 55 2.96 -14.19 9.02
CA GLY A 55 1.83 -13.51 8.38
C GLY A 55 1.98 -11.99 8.38
N PHE A 56 2.40 -11.40 9.50
CA PHE A 56 2.67 -9.97 9.61
C PHE A 56 3.84 -9.54 8.70
N VAL A 57 4.91 -10.31 8.66
CA VAL A 57 6.04 -10.07 7.74
C VAL A 57 5.58 -10.11 6.28
N ALA A 58 4.80 -11.12 5.90
CA ALA A 58 4.25 -11.22 4.55
C ALA A 58 3.36 -10.01 4.20
N ALA A 59 2.46 -9.61 5.10
CA ALA A 59 1.62 -8.43 4.93
C ALA A 59 2.45 -7.14 4.79
N THR A 60 3.54 -7.01 5.56
CA THR A 60 4.46 -5.86 5.49
C THR A 60 5.21 -5.82 4.15
N ILE A 61 5.65 -6.96 3.63
CA ILE A 61 6.28 -7.05 2.30
C ILE A 61 5.28 -6.62 1.21
N VAL A 62 4.03 -7.12 1.27
CA VAL A 62 2.99 -6.73 0.31
C VAL A 62 2.67 -5.23 0.43
N PHE A 63 2.64 -4.67 1.63
CA PHE A 63 2.46 -3.24 1.86
C PHE A 63 3.57 -2.40 1.20
N GLY A 64 4.82 -2.82 1.38
CA GLY A 64 5.95 -2.20 0.68
C GLY A 64 5.87 -2.34 -0.85
N ALA A 65 5.37 -3.49 -1.35
CA ALA A 65 5.13 -3.70 -2.77
C ALA A 65 4.05 -2.76 -3.32
N VAL A 66 2.98 -2.47 -2.57
CA VAL A 66 1.96 -1.47 -2.95
C VAL A 66 2.60 -0.10 -3.17
N TRP A 67 3.42 0.38 -2.22
CA TRP A 67 4.12 1.65 -2.36
C TRP A 67 5.13 1.66 -3.50
N THR A 68 5.84 0.56 -3.71
CA THR A 68 6.76 0.39 -4.84
C THR A 68 6.01 0.48 -6.16
N ASN A 69 4.86 -0.18 -6.28
CA ASN A 69 4.03 -0.17 -7.48
C ASN A 69 3.41 1.20 -7.75
N LEU A 70 2.99 1.95 -6.72
CA LEU A 70 2.57 3.34 -6.85
C LEU A 70 3.70 4.22 -7.41
N GLY A 71 4.93 4.05 -6.94
CA GLY A 71 6.09 4.75 -7.47
C GLY A 71 6.42 4.39 -8.91
N ILE A 72 6.29 3.11 -9.28
CA ILE A 72 6.48 2.65 -10.66
C ILE A 72 5.35 3.20 -11.55
N ALA A 73 4.10 3.13 -11.11
CA ALA A 73 2.95 3.68 -11.82
C ALA A 73 3.10 5.18 -12.07
N ALA A 74 3.55 5.94 -11.08
CA ALA A 74 3.86 7.36 -11.22
C ALA A 74 4.96 7.60 -12.28
N SER A 75 5.97 6.73 -12.33
CA SER A 75 7.04 6.79 -13.33
C SER A 75 6.55 6.46 -14.75
N LEU A 76 5.64 5.50 -14.90
CA LEU A 76 5.06 5.12 -16.19
C LEU A 76 4.04 6.16 -16.71
N ALA A 77 3.31 6.80 -15.77
CA ALA A 77 2.28 7.78 -16.11
C ALA A 77 2.85 9.15 -16.53
N THR A 78 4.16 9.39 -16.34
CA THR A 78 4.78 10.70 -16.56
C THR A 78 5.94 10.62 -17.56
N GLY A 79 6.05 11.63 -18.43
CA GLY A 79 7.12 11.67 -19.44
C GLY A 79 8.47 12.16 -18.93
N THR A 80 8.57 12.63 -17.67
CA THR A 80 9.83 13.16 -17.11
C THR A 80 10.09 12.66 -15.69
N LYS A 81 11.37 12.44 -15.36
CA LYS A 81 11.80 12.01 -14.03
C LYS A 81 11.31 12.96 -12.92
N GLN A 82 11.35 14.26 -13.17
CA GLN A 82 10.91 15.26 -12.19
C GLN A 82 9.41 15.12 -11.88
N ARG A 83 8.56 14.98 -12.89
CA ARG A 83 7.12 14.78 -12.71
C ARG A 83 6.81 13.46 -12.00
N ALA A 84 7.55 12.38 -12.32
CA ALA A 84 7.41 11.11 -11.64
C ALA A 84 7.70 11.23 -10.14
N VAL A 85 8.78 11.91 -9.79
CA VAL A 85 9.17 12.14 -8.39
C VAL A 85 8.11 12.97 -7.66
N VAL A 86 7.67 14.10 -8.26
CA VAL A 86 6.64 14.97 -7.67
C VAL A 86 5.33 14.20 -7.47
N LEU A 87 4.90 13.39 -8.45
CA LEU A 87 3.68 12.58 -8.33
C LEU A 87 3.81 11.51 -7.24
N ALA A 88 4.93 10.78 -7.19
CA ALA A 88 5.16 9.76 -6.17
C ALA A 88 5.19 10.35 -4.75
N PHE A 89 5.90 11.49 -4.56
CA PHE A 89 5.89 12.20 -3.28
C PHE A 89 4.53 12.79 -2.94
N GLY A 90 3.80 13.31 -3.94
CA GLY A 90 2.44 13.83 -3.76
C GLY A 90 1.47 12.76 -3.28
N LEU A 91 1.53 11.54 -3.86
CA LEU A 91 0.74 10.39 -3.42
C LEU A 91 1.11 9.95 -2.01
N PHE A 92 2.41 9.89 -1.72
CA PHE A 92 2.89 9.56 -0.38
C PHE A 92 2.38 10.59 0.64
N PHE A 93 2.57 11.89 0.38
CA PHE A 93 2.11 12.95 1.26
C PHE A 93 0.58 12.92 1.45
N LEU A 94 -0.16 12.71 0.36
CA LEU A 94 -1.62 12.61 0.39
C LEU A 94 -2.08 11.47 1.32
N PHE A 95 -1.61 10.24 1.11
CA PHE A 95 -2.10 9.09 1.86
C PHE A 95 -1.52 8.98 3.27
N VAL A 96 -0.27 9.38 3.49
CA VAL A 96 0.38 9.21 4.79
C VAL A 96 0.13 10.40 5.72
N MET A 97 0.11 11.62 5.19
CA MET A 97 0.02 12.83 6.02
C MET A 97 -1.34 13.53 5.92
N ALA A 98 -1.85 13.75 4.69
CA ALA A 98 -3.03 14.58 4.49
C ALA A 98 -4.35 13.81 4.65
N TRP A 99 -4.39 12.52 4.35
CA TRP A 99 -5.61 11.73 4.26
C TRP A 99 -6.43 11.74 5.56
N ASN A 100 -5.79 11.43 6.67
CA ASN A 100 -6.40 11.46 8.01
C ASN A 100 -6.78 12.88 8.42
N GLY A 101 -6.01 13.88 8.03
CA GLY A 101 -6.33 15.29 8.24
C GLY A 101 -7.58 15.73 7.50
N ILE A 102 -7.74 15.30 6.24
CA ILE A 102 -8.93 15.56 5.43
C ILE A 102 -10.17 14.91 6.06
N ALA A 103 -10.06 13.63 6.44
CA ALA A 103 -11.13 12.91 7.14
C ALA A 103 -11.52 13.59 8.46
N GLY A 104 -10.54 13.98 9.25
CA GLY A 104 -10.74 14.71 10.52
C GLY A 104 -11.41 16.07 10.33
N THR A 105 -10.98 16.84 9.33
CA THR A 105 -11.55 18.15 9.00
C THR A 105 -13.00 18.02 8.53
N LEU A 106 -13.27 17.03 7.66
CA LEU A 106 -14.62 16.74 7.20
C LEU A 106 -15.53 16.35 8.36
N ARG A 107 -15.06 15.45 9.23
CA ARG A 107 -15.79 15.04 10.44
C ARG A 107 -16.09 16.24 11.34
N PHE A 108 -15.10 17.09 11.59
CA PHE A 108 -15.26 18.29 12.41
C PHE A 108 -16.29 19.26 11.79
N GLY A 109 -16.21 19.50 10.49
CA GLY A 109 -17.16 20.38 9.76
C GLY A 109 -18.59 19.85 9.82
N LEU A 110 -18.80 18.56 9.55
CA LEU A 110 -20.13 17.93 9.57
C LEU A 110 -20.74 17.92 10.99
N ASN A 111 -19.91 17.70 12.01
CA ASN A 111 -20.35 17.77 13.41
C ASN A 111 -20.76 19.22 13.78
N ARG A 112 -19.98 20.20 13.34
CA ARG A 112 -20.25 21.63 13.64
C ARG A 112 -21.59 22.11 13.11
N ILE A 113 -22.07 21.58 11.98
CA ILE A 113 -23.37 21.91 11.36
C ILE A 113 -24.48 20.95 11.78
N GLY A 114 -24.22 20.03 12.72
CA GLY A 114 -25.22 19.11 13.27
C GLY A 114 -25.66 17.98 12.33
N LEU A 115 -24.86 17.67 11.28
CA LEU A 115 -25.16 16.58 10.34
C LEU A 115 -24.69 15.20 10.82
N VAL A 116 -23.75 15.16 11.75
CA VAL A 116 -23.23 13.91 12.33
C VAL A 116 -22.93 14.09 13.82
N ASP A 117 -23.20 13.06 14.62
CA ASP A 117 -22.88 13.00 16.04
C ASP A 117 -21.59 12.22 16.29
N GLY A 118 -20.47 12.89 15.98
CA GLY A 118 -19.14 12.38 16.36
C GLY A 118 -18.45 11.45 15.37
N ALA A 119 -19.14 10.61 14.58
CA ALA A 119 -18.55 9.73 13.58
C ALA A 119 -18.98 10.12 12.16
N LEU A 120 -18.14 9.87 11.16
CA LEU A 120 -18.56 10.03 9.76
C LEU A 120 -19.62 8.98 9.40
N PRO A 121 -20.58 9.32 8.50
CA PRO A 121 -21.50 8.33 7.95
C PRO A 121 -20.73 7.14 7.38
N THR A 122 -21.21 5.93 7.62
CA THR A 122 -20.49 4.69 7.29
C THR A 122 -20.02 4.60 5.83
N PRO A 123 -20.79 5.04 4.80
CA PRO A 123 -20.29 5.04 3.43
C PRO A 123 -19.11 6.00 3.20
N VAL A 124 -19.12 7.15 3.88
CA VAL A 124 -18.04 8.14 3.80
C VAL A 124 -16.80 7.61 4.50
N GLN A 125 -16.97 7.00 5.66
CA GLN A 125 -15.89 6.34 6.37
C GLN A 125 -15.25 5.24 5.52
N PHE A 126 -16.05 4.42 4.82
CA PHE A 126 -15.54 3.39 3.92
C PHE A 126 -14.60 3.96 2.86
N VAL A 127 -14.94 5.11 2.25
CA VAL A 127 -14.06 5.76 1.26
C VAL A 127 -12.72 6.17 1.88
N PHE A 128 -12.75 6.74 3.10
CA PHE A 128 -11.51 7.10 3.80
C PHE A 128 -10.71 5.87 4.22
N ASP A 129 -11.35 4.76 4.48
CA ASP A 129 -10.73 3.51 4.89
C ASP A 129 -10.17 2.68 3.72
N LEU A 130 -10.31 3.14 2.48
CA LEU A 130 -9.70 2.54 1.29
C LEU A 130 -8.22 2.88 1.13
N ASP A 131 -7.66 3.80 1.92
CA ASP A 131 -6.25 4.15 1.82
C ASP A 131 -5.34 2.96 2.16
N PRO A 132 -4.16 2.84 1.53
CA PRO A 132 -3.27 1.69 1.74
C PRO A 132 -2.86 1.49 3.20
N GLY A 133 -2.71 2.56 3.98
CA GLY A 133 -2.31 2.53 5.38
C GLY A 133 -3.40 1.95 6.27
N THR A 134 -4.63 2.45 6.18
CA THR A 134 -5.78 1.96 6.94
C THR A 134 -6.13 0.51 6.57
N VAL A 135 -6.06 0.18 5.27
CA VAL A 135 -6.27 -1.19 4.80
C VAL A 135 -5.24 -2.15 5.40
N PHE A 136 -3.96 -1.77 5.44
CA PHE A 136 -2.90 -2.56 6.08
C PHE A 136 -3.16 -2.74 7.59
N GLN A 137 -3.53 -1.66 8.31
CA GLN A 137 -3.87 -1.74 9.74
C GLN A 137 -5.03 -2.69 10.00
N ARG A 138 -6.07 -2.69 9.17
CA ARG A 138 -7.20 -3.62 9.29
C ARG A 138 -6.83 -5.06 9.04
N ILE A 139 -5.94 -5.32 8.09
CA ILE A 139 -5.42 -6.67 7.84
C ILE A 139 -4.62 -7.14 9.06
N THR A 140 -3.71 -6.30 9.54
CA THR A 140 -2.86 -6.67 10.68
C THR A 140 -3.68 -6.88 11.95
N ALA A 141 -4.61 -6.00 12.28
CA ALA A 141 -5.53 -6.16 13.40
C ALA A 141 -6.40 -7.40 13.24
N GLY A 142 -7.03 -7.59 12.07
CA GLY A 142 -8.01 -8.66 11.87
C GLY A 142 -7.45 -10.08 11.76
N PHE A 143 -6.19 -10.24 11.30
CA PHE A 143 -5.59 -11.56 11.09
C PHE A 143 -4.53 -11.92 12.14
N PHE A 144 -3.83 -10.92 12.69
CA PHE A 144 -2.66 -11.18 13.53
C PHE A 144 -2.81 -10.71 14.98
N ASP A 145 -3.77 -9.83 15.27
CA ASP A 145 -4.10 -9.43 16.63
C ASP A 145 -5.44 -9.99 17.09
N PRO A 146 -5.45 -11.08 17.89
CA PRO A 146 -6.68 -11.69 18.37
C PRO A 146 -7.43 -10.85 19.41
N SER A 147 -6.78 -9.84 19.99
CA SER A 147 -7.38 -8.96 21.00
C SER A 147 -8.22 -7.85 20.36
N THR A 148 -8.02 -7.58 19.08
CA THR A 148 -8.72 -6.52 18.36
C THR A 148 -9.96 -7.08 17.68
N ALA A 149 -11.14 -6.85 18.28
CA ALA A 149 -12.42 -7.08 17.60
C ALA A 149 -12.60 -5.99 16.53
N ILE A 150 -12.78 -6.40 15.27
CA ILE A 150 -13.19 -5.50 14.21
C ILE A 150 -14.72 -5.50 14.20
N ASP A 151 -15.29 -4.64 15.04
CA ASP A 151 -16.74 -4.41 15.06
C ASP A 151 -17.13 -3.48 13.91
N GLY A 152 -18.20 -3.83 13.22
CA GLY A 152 -18.71 -2.99 12.14
C GLY A 152 -19.38 -3.77 11.02
N PRO A 153 -19.92 -3.06 10.01
CA PRO A 153 -20.51 -3.70 8.85
C PRO A 153 -19.50 -4.55 8.09
N TRP A 154 -19.97 -5.58 7.41
CA TRP A 154 -19.13 -6.58 6.72
C TRP A 154 -18.11 -5.96 5.74
N TYR A 155 -18.45 -4.82 5.11
CA TYR A 155 -17.57 -4.14 4.16
C TYR A 155 -16.39 -3.37 4.83
N LEU A 156 -16.41 -3.21 6.14
CA LEU A 156 -15.27 -2.75 6.93
C LEU A 156 -14.42 -3.91 7.47
N GLY A 157 -14.84 -5.15 7.20
CA GLY A 157 -14.17 -6.36 7.69
C GLY A 157 -12.81 -6.64 7.04
N LYS A 158 -12.02 -7.50 7.69
CA LYS A 158 -10.66 -7.90 7.27
C LYS A 158 -10.59 -8.49 5.86
N TRP A 159 -11.64 -9.18 5.40
CA TRP A 159 -11.68 -9.79 4.06
C TRP A 159 -11.83 -8.75 2.95
N VAL A 160 -12.65 -7.73 3.19
CA VAL A 160 -12.77 -6.60 2.26
C VAL A 160 -11.48 -5.79 2.25
N ALA A 161 -10.87 -5.57 3.42
CA ALA A 161 -9.56 -4.94 3.50
C ALA A 161 -8.51 -5.74 2.69
N LEU A 162 -8.49 -7.07 2.78
CA LEU A 162 -7.59 -7.91 1.97
C LEU A 162 -7.86 -7.75 0.47
N ALA A 163 -9.12 -7.75 0.03
CA ALA A 163 -9.47 -7.53 -1.37
C ALA A 163 -8.99 -6.15 -1.87
N VAL A 164 -9.25 -5.10 -1.10
CA VAL A 164 -8.79 -3.73 -1.42
C VAL A 164 -7.26 -3.66 -1.47
N PHE A 165 -6.58 -4.36 -0.57
CA PHE A 165 -5.12 -4.41 -0.54
C PHE A 165 -4.53 -5.04 -1.81
N LEU A 166 -5.13 -6.14 -2.28
CA LEU A 166 -4.75 -6.76 -3.55
C LEU A 166 -5.07 -5.87 -4.75
N LEU A 167 -6.16 -5.11 -4.71
CA LEU A 167 -6.46 -4.11 -5.74
C LEU A 167 -5.38 -3.01 -5.77
N TRP A 168 -4.92 -2.52 -4.63
CA TRP A 168 -3.81 -1.56 -4.56
C TRP A 168 -2.50 -2.10 -5.15
N LEU A 169 -2.30 -3.42 -5.11
CA LEU A 169 -1.12 -4.04 -5.71
C LEU A 169 -1.16 -4.02 -7.25
N VAL A 170 -2.34 -4.15 -7.85
CA VAL A 170 -2.51 -4.36 -9.30
C VAL A 170 -2.98 -3.10 -10.02
N VAL A 171 -4.00 -2.41 -9.48
CA VAL A 171 -4.71 -1.32 -10.17
C VAL A 171 -3.79 -0.17 -10.60
N PRO A 172 -2.86 0.34 -9.77
CA PRO A 172 -1.99 1.44 -10.18
C PRO A 172 -1.13 1.12 -11.40
N LEU A 173 -0.61 -0.10 -11.48
CA LEU A 173 0.16 -0.56 -12.63
C LEU A 173 -0.72 -0.74 -13.86
N ALA A 174 -1.89 -1.35 -13.71
CA ALA A 174 -2.83 -1.57 -14.82
C ALA A 174 -3.30 -0.26 -15.44
N LEU A 175 -3.55 0.78 -14.64
CA LEU A 175 -3.97 2.09 -15.11
C LEU A 175 -2.85 2.90 -15.78
N SER A 176 -1.60 2.68 -15.38
CA SER A 176 -0.45 3.39 -15.96
C SER A 176 0.08 2.76 -17.25
N TYR A 177 -0.19 1.47 -17.45
CA TYR A 177 0.32 0.69 -18.57
C TYR A 177 -0.10 1.19 -19.96
N PRO A 178 -1.37 1.53 -20.24
CA PRO A 178 -1.79 2.04 -21.56
C PRO A 178 -1.08 3.33 -21.98
N ARG A 179 -0.73 4.19 -21.02
CA ARG A 179 0.00 5.44 -21.28
C ARG A 179 1.44 5.17 -21.69
N PHE A 180 2.05 4.13 -21.13
CA PHE A 180 3.39 3.70 -21.48
C PHE A 180 3.46 3.14 -22.90
N THR A 181 2.45 2.39 -23.33
CA THR A 181 2.39 1.80 -24.68
C THR A 181 1.99 2.80 -25.76
N GLY A 182 1.22 3.86 -25.41
CA GLY A 182 0.73 4.86 -26.34
C GLY A 182 1.68 6.03 -26.62
N SER A 183 2.77 6.19 -25.85
CA SER A 183 3.65 7.37 -25.95
C SER A 183 4.57 7.39 -27.17
N ASP A 184 4.61 6.34 -27.99
CA ASP A 184 5.48 6.23 -29.17
C ASP A 184 4.77 6.48 -30.51
N LEU A 185 3.50 6.92 -30.51
CA LEU A 185 2.72 7.18 -31.72
C LEU A 185 2.59 8.68 -32.05
N SER A 186 3.35 9.53 -31.37
CA SER A 186 3.35 10.98 -31.63
C SER A 186 4.76 11.53 -31.92
#